data_edc894780eface308414bb5d41c85716
#
_entry.id   edc894780eface308414bb5d41c85716
#
_cell.length_a   1.000
_cell.length_b   1.000
_cell.length_c   1.000
_cell.angle_alpha   90.00
_cell.angle_beta   90.00
_cell.angle_gamma   90.00
#
_symmetry.space_group_name_H-M   'P 1'
#
loop_
_entity.id
_entity.type
_entity.pdbx_description
1 polymer ?
#
loop_
_entity_poly.entity_id
_entity_poly.type
_entity_poly.pdbx_seq_one_letter_code
_entity_poly.pdbx_strand_id
1 'polypeptide(L)'
;MTISVGCRAPTVNEIINGVVTNALIQGDDTLRYSDPNLKPQAPGEIAPDAIANIKKSLQEALLSDEFLSEWLGRFVTDPYSDVDLKAYAETVAPGKVAATVKKAVALVRTEGSRFAFTRGKKGAIAFYVNGQREDLAGKAALLAQELANRMVVPAEIVQPYMSDKKCQGLVASLLSAGALVIEE
;
A
#
# COMPACT_ATOMS: atom_id res chain seq x y z
N MET A 1 17.55 6.63 30.75
CA MET A 1 16.22 7.01 30.21
C MET A 1 15.76 5.86 29.33
N THR A 2 14.67 5.18 29.67
CA THR A 2 14.15 4.05 28.89
C THR A 2 12.98 4.57 28.07
N ILE A 3 13.09 4.54 26.73
CA ILE A 3 11.99 4.89 25.83
C ILE A 3 11.31 3.57 25.45
N SER A 4 10.04 3.42 25.83
CA SER A 4 9.21 2.29 25.42
C SER A 4 8.39 2.70 24.20
N VAL A 5 8.63 2.08 23.04
CA VAL A 5 7.83 2.27 21.85
C VAL A 5 6.81 1.15 21.79
N GLY A 6 5.55 1.46 22.08
CA GLY A 6 4.43 0.52 21.98
C GLY A 6 3.86 0.53 20.56
N CYS A 7 4.05 -0.55 19.80
CA CYS A 7 3.28 -0.78 18.56
C CYS A 7 1.95 -1.44 18.91
N ARG A 8 0.85 -0.67 18.85
CA ARG A 8 -0.50 -1.23 19.04
C ARG A 8 -0.96 -1.91 17.75
N ALA A 9 -1.21 -3.21 17.83
CA ALA A 9 -1.90 -3.92 16.75
C ALA A 9 -3.36 -3.42 16.64
N PRO A 10 -3.92 -3.34 15.41
CA PRO A 10 -5.31 -2.97 15.22
C PRO A 10 -6.23 -3.99 15.90
N THR A 11 -7.31 -3.54 16.48
CA THR A 11 -8.37 -4.41 16.99
C THR A 11 -9.14 -5.03 15.83
N VAL A 12 -9.83 -6.15 16.08
CA VAL A 12 -10.72 -6.79 15.09
C VAL A 12 -11.77 -5.79 14.58
N ASN A 13 -12.31 -4.94 15.46
CA ASN A 13 -13.30 -3.93 15.08
C ASN A 13 -12.71 -2.85 14.17
N GLU A 14 -11.47 -2.42 14.39
CA GLU A 14 -10.76 -1.49 13.50
C GLU A 14 -10.53 -2.12 12.12
N ILE A 15 -10.17 -3.41 12.06
CA ILE A 15 -10.03 -4.16 10.81
C ILE A 15 -11.37 -4.24 10.07
N ILE A 16 -12.44 -4.68 10.73
CA ILE A 16 -13.77 -4.80 10.12
C ILE A 16 -14.24 -3.44 9.59
N ASN A 17 -14.13 -2.40 10.40
CA ASN A 17 -14.54 -1.05 10.00
C ASN A 17 -13.74 -0.54 8.81
N GLY A 18 -12.42 -0.71 8.80
CA GLY A 18 -11.55 -0.30 7.71
C GLY A 18 -11.85 -1.05 6.40
N VAL A 19 -12.02 -2.37 6.46
CA VAL A 19 -12.37 -3.23 5.31
C VAL A 19 -13.73 -2.81 4.73
N VAL A 20 -14.76 -2.67 5.56
CA VAL A 20 -16.11 -2.30 5.13
C VAL A 20 -16.13 -0.89 4.55
N THR A 21 -15.49 0.08 5.21
CA THR A 21 -15.40 1.45 4.71
C THR A 21 -14.74 1.52 3.34
N ASN A 22 -13.61 0.80 3.16
CA ASN A 22 -12.92 0.75 1.88
C ASN A 22 -13.77 0.11 0.78
N ALA A 23 -14.52 -0.97 1.11
CA ALA A 23 -15.42 -1.62 0.17
C ALA A 23 -16.57 -0.70 -0.26
N LEU A 24 -17.14 0.07 0.65
CA LEU A 24 -18.20 1.04 0.35
C LEU A 24 -17.71 2.18 -0.55
N ILE A 25 -16.47 2.65 -0.36
CA ILE A 25 -15.88 3.69 -1.21
C ILE A 25 -15.64 3.19 -2.65
N GLN A 26 -15.28 1.92 -2.80
CA GLN A 26 -14.99 1.32 -4.11
C GLN A 26 -16.21 0.64 -4.75
N GLY A 27 -17.28 0.44 -3.98
CA GLY A 27 -18.48 -0.27 -4.41
C GLY A 27 -19.33 0.51 -5.43
N ASP A 28 -20.19 -0.24 -6.12
CA ASP A 28 -21.19 0.31 -7.04
C ASP A 28 -22.56 0.29 -6.35
N ASP A 29 -23.03 1.46 -5.95
CA ASP A 29 -24.33 1.64 -5.27
C ASP A 29 -25.53 1.28 -6.15
N THR A 30 -25.33 1.08 -7.45
CA THR A 30 -26.40 0.67 -8.37
C THR A 30 -26.67 -0.82 -8.36
N LEU A 31 -25.70 -1.63 -7.90
CA LEU A 31 -25.87 -3.08 -7.78
C LEU A 31 -26.86 -3.41 -6.68
N ARG A 32 -27.86 -4.22 -7.03
CA ARG A 32 -28.91 -4.67 -6.10
C ARG A 32 -28.79 -6.16 -5.85
N TYR A 33 -28.99 -6.57 -4.61
CA TYR A 33 -29.20 -7.97 -4.30
C TYR A 33 -30.39 -8.51 -5.09
N SER A 34 -30.22 -9.66 -5.71
CA SER A 34 -31.28 -10.35 -6.47
C SER A 34 -31.22 -11.85 -6.17
N ASP A 35 -32.36 -12.44 -5.90
CA ASP A 35 -32.50 -13.83 -5.54
C ASP A 35 -33.71 -14.48 -6.25
N PRO A 36 -33.66 -14.57 -7.58
CA PRO A 36 -34.80 -15.01 -8.41
C PRO A 36 -35.16 -16.48 -8.20
N ASN A 37 -34.27 -17.28 -7.64
CA ASN A 37 -34.46 -18.73 -7.45
C ASN A 37 -34.84 -19.12 -6.03
N LEU A 38 -35.07 -18.14 -5.13
CA LEU A 38 -35.44 -18.40 -3.75
C LEU A 38 -36.79 -19.09 -3.66
N LYS A 39 -36.85 -20.21 -2.95
CA LYS A 39 -38.09 -20.99 -2.75
C LYS A 39 -38.36 -21.12 -1.25
N PRO A 40 -39.00 -20.11 -0.62
CA PRO A 40 -39.38 -20.23 0.79
C PRO A 40 -40.46 -21.30 0.94
N GLN A 41 -40.38 -22.07 2.03
CA GLN A 41 -41.37 -23.12 2.36
C GLN A 41 -42.62 -22.51 2.99
N ALA A 42 -42.50 -21.31 3.59
CA ALA A 42 -43.60 -20.58 4.19
C ALA A 42 -43.49 -19.08 3.93
N PRO A 43 -44.62 -18.32 3.91
CA PRO A 43 -44.62 -16.88 3.55
C PRO A 43 -43.74 -15.98 4.45
N GLY A 44 -43.49 -16.36 5.67
CA GLY A 44 -42.64 -15.63 6.62
C GLY A 44 -41.25 -16.21 6.83
N GLU A 45 -40.88 -17.20 6.04
CA GLU A 45 -39.60 -17.90 6.21
C GLU A 45 -38.45 -17.12 5.53
N ILE A 46 -37.35 -16.92 6.27
CA ILE A 46 -36.07 -16.56 5.71
C ILE A 46 -35.37 -17.86 5.31
N ALA A 47 -35.42 -18.20 4.04
CA ALA A 47 -34.86 -19.45 3.55
C ALA A 47 -33.33 -19.50 3.78
N PRO A 48 -32.76 -20.68 4.14
CA PRO A 48 -31.33 -20.85 4.35
C PRO A 48 -30.49 -20.42 3.13
N ASP A 49 -31.02 -20.60 1.92
CA ASP A 49 -30.37 -20.22 0.67
C ASP A 49 -30.17 -18.70 0.57
N ALA A 50 -31.08 -17.87 1.10
CA ALA A 50 -30.91 -16.44 1.14
C ALA A 50 -29.70 -16.03 1.98
N ILE A 51 -29.53 -16.67 3.13
CA ILE A 51 -28.37 -16.43 4.01
C ILE A 51 -27.08 -16.89 3.32
N ALA A 52 -27.10 -18.03 2.63
CA ALA A 52 -25.95 -18.54 1.88
C ALA A 52 -25.54 -17.58 0.74
N ASN A 53 -26.51 -17.04 0.02
CA ASN A 53 -26.28 -16.07 -1.07
C ASN A 53 -25.71 -14.75 -0.55
N ILE A 54 -26.23 -14.21 0.55
CA ILE A 54 -25.67 -13.02 1.20
C ILE A 54 -24.23 -13.27 1.66
N LYS A 55 -23.99 -14.42 2.32
CA LYS A 55 -22.64 -14.80 2.75
C LYS A 55 -21.66 -14.85 1.57
N LYS A 56 -22.07 -15.46 0.46
CA LYS A 56 -21.26 -15.54 -0.77
C LYS A 56 -20.96 -14.14 -1.31
N SER A 57 -21.97 -13.27 -1.42
CA SER A 57 -21.79 -11.89 -1.89
C SER A 57 -20.81 -11.10 -1.00
N LEU A 58 -20.92 -11.25 0.32
CA LEU A 58 -19.98 -10.61 1.25
C LEU A 58 -18.56 -11.18 1.13
N GLN A 59 -18.43 -12.51 0.94
CA GLN A 59 -17.12 -13.13 0.73
C GLN A 59 -16.45 -12.64 -0.55
N GLU A 60 -17.19 -12.52 -1.65
CA GLU A 60 -16.68 -12.04 -2.93
C GLU A 60 -16.31 -10.55 -2.87
N ALA A 61 -17.11 -9.73 -2.19
CA ALA A 61 -16.90 -8.29 -2.10
C ALA A 61 -15.80 -7.89 -1.10
N LEU A 62 -15.66 -8.60 0.03
CA LEU A 62 -14.83 -8.14 1.15
C LEU A 62 -13.62 -9.03 1.44
N LEU A 63 -13.66 -10.32 1.07
CA LEU A 63 -12.69 -11.31 1.53
C LEU A 63 -11.85 -11.92 0.41
N SER A 64 -11.79 -11.29 -0.78
CA SER A 64 -10.83 -11.71 -1.79
C SER A 64 -9.41 -11.34 -1.34
N ASP A 65 -8.44 -12.22 -1.62
CA ASP A 65 -7.03 -11.99 -1.28
C ASP A 65 -6.49 -10.69 -1.88
N GLU A 66 -6.94 -10.34 -3.08
CA GLU A 66 -6.54 -9.13 -3.77
C GLU A 66 -7.05 -7.87 -3.03
N PHE A 67 -8.34 -7.84 -2.70
CA PHE A 67 -8.94 -6.73 -1.96
C PHE A 67 -8.30 -6.56 -0.58
N LEU A 68 -8.14 -7.66 0.18
CA LEU A 68 -7.54 -7.62 1.50
C LEU A 68 -6.06 -7.21 1.46
N SER A 69 -5.30 -7.68 0.48
CA SER A 69 -3.90 -7.28 0.30
C SER A 69 -3.77 -5.79 -0.01
N GLU A 70 -4.64 -5.25 -0.85
CA GLU A 70 -4.64 -3.83 -1.17
C GLU A 70 -5.04 -2.99 0.04
N TRP A 71 -6.15 -3.35 0.69
CA TRP A 71 -6.59 -2.66 1.90
C TRP A 71 -5.51 -2.67 2.98
N LEU A 72 -4.93 -3.84 3.28
CA LEU A 72 -3.91 -3.96 4.31
C LEU A 72 -2.64 -3.17 3.97
N GLY A 73 -2.19 -3.22 2.71
CA GLY A 73 -1.02 -2.47 2.26
C GLY A 73 -1.19 -0.96 2.45
N ARG A 74 -2.35 -0.42 2.09
CA ARG A 74 -2.70 0.98 2.32
C ARG A 74 -2.81 1.30 3.81
N PHE A 75 -3.51 0.46 4.57
CA PHE A 75 -3.76 0.65 6.00
C PHE A 75 -2.46 0.68 6.83
N VAL A 76 -1.53 -0.26 6.60
CA VAL A 76 -0.28 -0.32 7.38
C VAL A 76 0.72 0.77 6.99
N THR A 77 0.55 1.37 5.82
CA THR A 77 1.40 2.46 5.34
C THR A 77 0.76 3.83 5.46
N ASP A 78 -0.48 3.93 5.92
CA ASP A 78 -1.13 5.22 6.13
C ASP A 78 -0.35 6.04 7.17
N PRO A 79 0.18 7.24 6.82
CA PRO A 79 0.97 8.04 7.74
C PRO A 79 0.09 8.59 8.88
N TYR A 80 0.68 8.82 10.03
CA TYR A 80 -0.02 9.55 11.09
C TYR A 80 -0.30 10.99 10.64
N SER A 81 -1.48 11.50 11.01
CA SER A 81 -1.99 12.81 10.60
C SER A 81 -1.15 14.01 11.06
N ASP A 82 -0.24 13.80 12.00
CA ASP A 82 0.62 14.82 12.59
C ASP A 82 2.00 14.96 11.92
N VAL A 83 2.27 14.15 10.88
CA VAL A 83 3.53 14.20 10.15
C VAL A 83 3.39 15.02 8.88
N ASP A 84 4.09 16.15 8.79
CA ASP A 84 4.18 16.95 7.56
C ASP A 84 5.31 16.44 6.66
N LEU A 85 5.02 15.44 5.84
CA LEU A 85 5.97 14.91 4.87
C LEU A 85 6.35 15.93 3.78
N LYS A 86 5.52 16.95 3.53
CA LYS A 86 5.82 17.98 2.52
C LYS A 86 7.01 18.85 2.90
N ALA A 87 7.30 18.96 4.20
CA ALA A 87 8.48 19.67 4.68
C ALA A 87 9.80 19.03 4.23
N TYR A 88 9.76 17.73 3.87
CA TYR A 88 10.92 16.97 3.38
C TYR A 88 10.93 16.81 1.84
N ALA A 89 9.91 17.34 1.15
CA ALA A 89 9.77 17.16 -0.29
C ALA A 89 10.88 17.90 -1.06
N GLU A 90 11.60 17.15 -1.89
CA GLU A 90 12.62 17.68 -2.79
C GLU A 90 12.28 17.32 -4.23
N THR A 91 12.16 18.32 -5.10
CA THR A 91 11.87 18.08 -6.51
C THR A 91 13.16 17.84 -7.30
N VAL A 92 13.41 16.57 -7.60
CA VAL A 92 14.51 16.15 -8.47
C VAL A 92 13.94 15.63 -9.78
N ALA A 93 14.30 16.25 -10.91
CA ALA A 93 13.87 15.74 -12.21
C ALA A 93 14.40 14.31 -12.43
N PRO A 94 13.59 13.37 -12.95
CA PRO A 94 13.98 11.97 -13.10
C PRO A 94 15.35 11.79 -13.79
N GLY A 95 15.64 12.58 -14.83
CA GLY A 95 16.92 12.52 -15.54
C GLY A 95 18.14 13.01 -14.73
N LYS A 96 17.95 13.69 -13.60
CA LYS A 96 19.01 14.13 -12.70
C LYS A 96 19.23 13.21 -11.51
N VAL A 97 18.27 12.33 -11.20
CA VAL A 97 18.31 11.43 -10.03
C VAL A 97 19.58 10.59 -10.00
N ALA A 98 20.00 10.03 -11.14
CA ALA A 98 21.21 9.21 -11.21
C ALA A 98 22.48 9.99 -10.81
N ALA A 99 22.59 11.26 -11.22
CA ALA A 99 23.71 12.11 -10.86
C ALA A 99 23.67 12.52 -9.37
N THR A 100 22.47 12.73 -8.84
CA THR A 100 22.26 13.07 -7.42
C THR A 100 22.59 11.86 -6.54
N VAL A 101 22.07 10.67 -6.85
CA VAL A 101 22.36 9.42 -6.11
C VAL A 101 23.86 9.08 -6.17
N LYS A 102 24.55 9.40 -7.25
CA LYS A 102 26.01 9.15 -7.36
C LYS A 102 26.82 9.99 -6.35
N LYS A 103 26.34 11.15 -5.93
CA LYS A 103 27.00 12.02 -4.95
C LYS A 103 26.56 11.75 -3.51
N ALA A 104 25.42 11.10 -3.36
CA ALA A 104 24.83 10.78 -2.07
C ALA A 104 25.64 9.72 -1.31
N VAL A 105 25.59 9.79 0.01
CA VAL A 105 26.04 8.74 0.92
C VAL A 105 24.93 7.69 1.06
N ALA A 106 23.69 8.12 1.25
CA ALA A 106 22.54 7.24 1.42
C ALA A 106 21.22 7.90 0.96
N LEU A 107 20.21 7.07 0.75
CA LEU A 107 18.80 7.46 0.73
C LEU A 107 18.18 7.05 2.06
N VAL A 108 17.58 8.02 2.74
CA VAL A 108 17.00 7.83 4.07
C VAL A 108 15.50 7.96 4.00
N ARG A 109 14.77 6.98 4.55
CA ARG A 109 13.32 7.10 4.69
C ARG A 109 13.01 8.16 5.72
N THR A 110 12.17 9.12 5.33
CA THR A 110 11.72 10.22 6.19
C THR A 110 11.00 9.68 7.42
N GLU A 111 11.23 10.28 8.56
CA GLU A 111 10.51 9.95 9.79
C GLU A 111 9.00 10.10 9.58
N GLY A 112 8.23 9.09 10.00
CA GLY A 112 6.79 9.01 9.76
C GLY A 112 6.39 8.44 8.40
N SER A 113 7.29 8.36 7.43
CA SER A 113 7.01 7.70 6.15
C SER A 113 7.02 6.17 6.30
N ARG A 114 6.05 5.51 5.67
CA ARG A 114 5.85 4.07 5.80
C ARG A 114 5.83 3.40 4.44
N PHE A 115 6.62 2.32 4.34
CA PHE A 115 6.77 1.52 3.13
C PHE A 115 6.40 0.08 3.42
N ALA A 116 5.65 -0.53 2.52
CA ALA A 116 5.36 -1.96 2.52
C ALA A 116 5.25 -2.48 1.08
N PHE A 117 5.26 -3.78 0.89
CA PHE A 117 4.97 -4.39 -0.40
C PHE A 117 4.33 -5.76 -0.27
N THR A 118 3.52 -6.14 -1.25
CA THR A 118 3.02 -7.49 -1.44
C THR A 118 3.60 -8.08 -2.72
N ARG A 119 3.88 -9.40 -2.71
CA ARG A 119 4.47 -10.09 -3.86
C ARG A 119 3.36 -10.55 -4.80
N GLY A 120 3.47 -10.17 -6.05
CA GLY A 120 2.62 -10.62 -7.14
C GLY A 120 3.25 -11.74 -7.97
N LYS A 121 2.63 -12.05 -9.11
CA LYS A 121 3.13 -13.05 -10.05
C LYS A 121 4.35 -12.52 -10.82
N LYS A 122 5.24 -13.46 -11.24
CA LYS A 122 6.40 -13.17 -12.12
C LYS A 122 7.35 -12.09 -11.59
N GLY A 123 7.50 -11.97 -10.26
CA GLY A 123 8.39 -10.99 -9.63
C GLY A 123 7.86 -9.55 -9.60
N ALA A 124 6.61 -9.32 -10.00
CA ALA A 124 5.94 -8.04 -9.76
C ALA A 124 5.60 -7.88 -8.28
N ILE A 125 5.47 -6.65 -7.83
CA ILE A 125 5.02 -6.30 -6.49
C ILE A 125 3.98 -5.19 -6.57
N ALA A 126 3.06 -5.16 -5.61
CA ALA A 126 2.37 -3.93 -5.25
C ALA A 126 3.15 -3.27 -4.12
N PHE A 127 3.66 -2.09 -4.39
CA PHE A 127 4.44 -1.28 -3.45
C PHE A 127 3.54 -0.21 -2.85
N TYR A 128 3.58 -0.08 -1.55
CA TYR A 128 2.76 0.87 -0.80
C TYR A 128 3.64 1.88 -0.09
N VAL A 129 3.33 3.14 -0.28
CA VAL A 129 4.04 4.27 0.33
C VAL A 129 3.01 5.25 0.84
N ASN A 130 2.98 5.48 2.14
CA ASN A 130 2.11 6.50 2.76
C ASN A 130 0.65 6.39 2.30
N GLY A 131 0.09 5.17 2.32
CA GLY A 131 -1.28 4.88 1.89
C GLY A 131 -1.51 4.81 0.38
N GLN A 132 -0.51 5.12 -0.45
CA GLN A 132 -0.60 5.04 -1.91
C GLN A 132 -0.02 3.73 -2.45
N ARG A 133 -0.64 3.16 -3.50
CA ARG A 133 -0.18 1.94 -4.18
C ARG A 133 0.46 2.27 -5.51
N GLU A 134 1.57 1.60 -5.82
CA GLU A 134 2.22 1.59 -7.12
C GLU A 134 2.57 0.15 -7.51
N ASP A 135 2.15 -0.31 -8.69
CA ASP A 135 2.46 -1.64 -9.19
C ASP A 135 3.79 -1.62 -9.95
N LEU A 136 4.76 -2.36 -9.46
CA LEU A 136 6.14 -2.38 -9.95
C LEU A 136 6.56 -3.77 -10.42
N ALA A 137 7.45 -3.80 -11.43
CA ALA A 137 8.04 -5.02 -11.95
C ALA A 137 9.51 -4.82 -12.33
N GLY A 138 10.26 -5.92 -12.46
CA GLY A 138 11.66 -5.91 -12.89
C GLY A 138 12.56 -5.15 -11.90
N LYS A 139 13.47 -4.30 -12.42
CA LYS A 139 14.44 -3.57 -11.57
C LYS A 139 13.77 -2.62 -10.58
N ALA A 140 12.65 -1.96 -10.95
CA ALA A 140 11.93 -1.07 -10.06
C ALA A 140 11.32 -1.83 -8.87
N ALA A 141 10.82 -3.05 -9.08
CA ALA A 141 10.34 -3.90 -7.99
C ALA A 141 11.46 -4.30 -7.03
N LEU A 142 12.66 -4.61 -7.55
CA LEU A 142 13.82 -4.94 -6.71
C LEU A 142 14.27 -3.73 -5.90
N LEU A 143 14.39 -2.56 -6.52
CA LEU A 143 14.74 -1.33 -5.83
C LEU A 143 13.72 -0.98 -4.73
N ALA A 144 12.41 -1.07 -5.03
CA ALA A 144 11.37 -0.80 -4.06
C ALA A 144 11.44 -1.73 -2.84
N GLN A 145 11.81 -3.01 -3.03
CA GLN A 145 12.05 -3.95 -1.92
C GLN A 145 13.24 -3.52 -1.05
N GLU A 146 14.34 -3.07 -1.66
CA GLU A 146 15.49 -2.54 -0.90
C GLU A 146 15.08 -1.32 -0.06
N LEU A 147 14.32 -0.39 -0.66
CA LEU A 147 13.81 0.80 0.02
C LEU A 147 12.79 0.45 1.13
N ALA A 148 11.97 -0.58 0.95
CA ALA A 148 11.00 -1.02 1.96
C ALA A 148 11.63 -1.72 3.14
N ASN A 149 12.71 -2.47 2.91
CA ASN A 149 13.34 -3.30 3.94
C ASN A 149 14.30 -2.54 4.86
N ARG A 150 14.65 -1.29 4.51
CA ARG A 150 15.67 -0.50 5.24
C ARG A 150 15.20 0.92 5.46
N MET A 151 15.56 1.49 6.60
CA MET A 151 15.36 2.91 6.89
C MET A 151 16.41 3.79 6.19
N VAL A 152 17.65 3.29 6.12
CA VAL A 152 18.79 3.92 5.46
C VAL A 152 19.29 2.95 4.39
N VAL A 153 19.28 3.36 3.14
CA VAL A 153 19.77 2.57 2.01
C VAL A 153 21.04 3.23 1.47
N PRO A 154 22.21 2.63 1.64
CA PRO A 154 23.46 3.16 1.09
C PRO A 154 23.35 3.42 -0.41
N ALA A 155 23.90 4.54 -0.86
CA ALA A 155 23.82 4.92 -2.27
C ALA A 155 24.42 3.87 -3.22
N GLU A 156 25.43 3.13 -2.77
CA GLU A 156 26.05 2.02 -3.52
C GLU A 156 25.05 0.90 -3.87
N ILE A 157 24.03 0.66 -3.03
CA ILE A 157 22.95 -0.31 -3.29
C ILE A 157 21.98 0.23 -4.34
N VAL A 158 21.74 1.54 -4.35
CA VAL A 158 20.78 2.20 -5.26
C VAL A 158 21.39 2.46 -6.64
N GLN A 159 22.67 2.80 -6.70
CA GLN A 159 23.39 3.17 -7.94
C GLN A 159 23.21 2.18 -9.10
N PRO A 160 23.27 0.83 -8.92
CA PRO A 160 23.08 -0.12 -10.02
C PRO A 160 21.71 -0.02 -10.70
N TYR A 161 20.69 0.45 -9.98
CA TYR A 161 19.33 0.64 -10.51
C TYR A 161 19.17 1.94 -11.30
N MET A 162 20.08 2.90 -11.13
CA MET A 162 19.97 4.24 -11.73
C MET A 162 20.22 4.28 -13.25
N SER A 163 20.58 3.15 -13.86
CA SER A 163 20.58 2.99 -15.32
C SER A 163 19.17 2.81 -15.91
N ASP A 164 18.18 2.49 -15.07
CA ASP A 164 16.79 2.23 -15.48
C ASP A 164 15.91 3.47 -15.23
N LYS A 165 15.19 3.91 -16.29
CA LYS A 165 14.33 5.12 -16.21
C LYS A 165 13.16 4.97 -15.22
N LYS A 166 12.62 3.75 -15.07
CA LYS A 166 11.54 3.50 -14.09
C LYS A 166 12.05 3.62 -12.66
N CYS A 167 13.27 3.13 -12.40
CA CYS A 167 13.91 3.29 -11.10
C CYS A 167 14.21 4.77 -10.79
N GLN A 168 14.68 5.55 -11.77
CA GLN A 168 14.86 7.00 -11.62
C GLN A 168 13.53 7.70 -11.32
N GLY A 169 12.44 7.32 -12.02
CA GLY A 169 11.11 7.84 -11.80
C GLY A 169 10.59 7.54 -10.40
N LEU A 170 10.76 6.30 -9.93
CA LEU A 170 10.38 5.89 -8.58
C LEU A 170 11.09 6.73 -7.52
N VAL A 171 12.43 6.86 -7.59
CA VAL A 171 13.19 7.67 -6.62
C VAL A 171 12.76 9.14 -6.69
N ALA A 172 12.59 9.71 -7.89
CA ALA A 172 12.11 11.08 -8.05
C ALA A 172 10.73 11.31 -7.40
N SER A 173 9.81 10.37 -7.59
CA SER A 173 8.48 10.41 -7.00
C SER A 173 8.54 10.37 -5.47
N LEU A 174 9.36 9.49 -4.91
CA LEU A 174 9.51 9.35 -3.45
C LEU A 174 10.16 10.59 -2.81
N LEU A 175 11.15 11.21 -3.47
CA LEU A 175 11.74 12.47 -3.02
C LEU A 175 10.72 13.60 -3.09
N SER A 176 9.98 13.73 -4.20
CA SER A 176 8.94 14.76 -4.36
C SER A 176 7.78 14.61 -3.38
N ALA A 177 7.49 13.38 -2.94
CA ALA A 177 6.49 13.11 -1.91
C ALA A 177 7.01 13.34 -0.48
N GLY A 178 8.30 13.66 -0.31
CA GLY A 178 8.94 13.76 1.00
C GLY A 178 9.05 12.42 1.73
N ALA A 179 8.93 11.30 1.01
CA ALA A 179 8.99 9.97 1.58
C ALA A 179 10.43 9.46 1.74
N LEU A 180 11.35 10.03 0.98
CA LEU A 180 12.80 9.84 1.08
C LEU A 180 13.50 11.20 1.12
N VAL A 181 14.65 11.22 1.74
CA VAL A 181 15.64 12.32 1.65
C VAL A 181 17.00 11.75 1.23
N ILE A 182 17.82 12.63 0.65
CA ILE A 182 19.19 12.30 0.25
C ILE A 182 20.14 12.79 1.33
N GLU A 183 21.00 11.91 1.80
CA GLU A 183 22.11 12.22 2.70
C GLU A 183 23.39 12.38 1.86
N GLU A 184 24.02 13.55 1.92
CA GLU A 184 25.27 13.91 1.23
C GLU A 184 26.50 13.74 2.11
#